data_5c874daa5b7f1e620ced57eeb59d02ec
#
_entry.id   5c874daa5b7f1e620ced57eeb59d02ec
#
_cell.length_a   1.000
_cell.length_b   1.000
_cell.length_c   1.000
_cell.angle_alpha   90.00
_cell.angle_beta   90.00
_cell.angle_gamma   90.00
#
_symmetry.space_group_name_H-M   'P 1'
#
loop_
_entity.id
_entity.type
_entity.pdbx_description
1 polymer ?
#
loop_
_entity_poly.entity_id
_entity_poly.type
_entity_poly.pdbx_seq_one_letter_code
_entity_poly.pdbx_strand_id
1 'polypeptide(L)'
;GFKMPESRSTEKLVWIDCEMTGLNLERDTIMSLACFITDHDLNVLDQAGYEAVIQHSREQVDAMGEWCRRHHGDSGLSQACLESSTTAEVAAGELLEYIQKYVPERRRALLAGNTVHADKAFLVQEPWTKVMKYLHHRIMDVSTIKEAARRWAPIEVLKKSPQKAGKHEAKADILESIEEAKYYKRVFFDPSNIKAAT
;
A
#
# COMPACT_ATOMS: atom_id res chain seq x y z
N GLY A 1 -33.31 -2.26 -3.17
CA GLY A 1 -33.01 -0.87 -3.52
C GLY A 1 -31.75 -0.40 -2.82
N PHE A 2 -30.94 0.40 -3.51
CA PHE A 2 -29.72 0.98 -2.96
C PHE A 2 -30.12 2.01 -1.88
N LYS A 3 -29.80 1.70 -0.62
CA LYS A 3 -30.03 2.63 0.48
C LYS A 3 -28.80 3.54 0.60
N MET A 4 -29.01 4.85 0.48
CA MET A 4 -27.94 5.83 0.70
C MET A 4 -27.43 5.74 2.14
N PRO A 5 -26.12 5.80 2.37
CA PRO A 5 -25.60 5.82 3.73
C PRO A 5 -26.01 7.09 4.46
N GLU A 6 -26.36 6.93 5.73
CA GLU A 6 -26.78 8.05 6.60
C GLU A 6 -25.57 8.84 7.16
N SER A 7 -24.38 8.27 7.08
CA SER A 7 -23.15 8.87 7.58
C SER A 7 -21.94 8.48 6.72
N ARG A 8 -20.86 9.26 6.85
CA ARG A 8 -19.57 8.91 6.26
C ARG A 8 -18.97 7.69 6.96
N SER A 9 -18.18 6.91 6.21
CA SER A 9 -17.39 5.86 6.82
C SER A 9 -16.30 6.42 7.73
N THR A 10 -16.14 5.83 8.90
CA THR A 10 -15.03 6.10 9.83
C THR A 10 -14.02 4.97 9.86
N GLU A 11 -14.09 4.06 8.89
CA GLU A 11 -13.20 2.90 8.83
C GLU A 11 -11.76 3.31 8.50
N LYS A 12 -10.84 2.62 9.15
CA LYS A 12 -9.41 2.84 8.98
C LYS A 12 -8.90 2.31 7.65
N LEU A 13 -7.74 2.79 7.24
CA LEU A 13 -7.02 2.34 6.06
C LEU A 13 -5.71 1.68 6.47
N VAL A 14 -5.45 0.52 5.88
CA VAL A 14 -4.23 -0.26 6.07
C VAL A 14 -3.39 -0.13 4.81
N TRP A 15 -2.37 0.72 4.88
CA TRP A 15 -1.48 1.03 3.77
C TRP A 15 -0.37 0.01 3.70
N ILE A 16 -0.28 -0.73 2.60
CA ILE A 16 0.77 -1.72 2.39
C ILE A 16 1.45 -1.46 1.04
N ASP A 17 2.76 -1.53 1.04
CA ASP A 17 3.61 -1.48 -0.14
C ASP A 17 4.58 -2.64 -0.09
N CYS A 18 4.72 -3.36 -1.20
CA CYS A 18 5.55 -4.56 -1.32
C CYS A 18 6.60 -4.38 -2.43
N GLU A 19 7.80 -4.89 -2.19
CA GLU A 19 8.79 -5.14 -3.22
C GLU A 19 8.84 -6.64 -3.51
N MET A 20 8.87 -7.01 -4.79
CA MET A 20 8.81 -8.40 -5.23
C MET A 20 9.99 -8.77 -6.12
N THR A 21 10.27 -10.08 -6.23
CA THR A 21 11.31 -10.61 -7.13
C THR A 21 10.96 -10.43 -8.61
N GLY A 22 9.71 -10.14 -8.91
CA GLY A 22 9.15 -9.94 -10.24
C GLY A 22 7.65 -9.85 -10.18
N LEU A 23 6.97 -9.94 -11.29
CA LEU A 23 5.52 -9.78 -11.39
C LEU A 23 4.78 -11.07 -11.76
N ASN A 24 5.49 -12.18 -11.89
CA ASN A 24 4.87 -13.48 -12.19
C ASN A 24 4.36 -14.12 -10.89
N LEU A 25 3.04 -14.19 -10.73
CA LEU A 25 2.39 -14.68 -9.51
C LEU A 25 2.66 -16.16 -9.20
N GLU A 26 3.10 -16.95 -10.18
CA GLU A 26 3.38 -18.38 -9.97
C GLU A 26 4.76 -18.63 -9.39
N ARG A 27 5.73 -17.75 -9.65
CA ARG A 27 7.12 -17.95 -9.26
C ARG A 27 7.71 -16.85 -8.39
N ASP A 28 7.21 -15.62 -8.52
CA ASP A 28 7.79 -14.48 -7.81
C ASP A 28 7.19 -14.34 -6.41
N THR A 29 7.97 -13.73 -5.52
CA THR A 29 7.66 -13.63 -4.10
C THR A 29 7.92 -12.23 -3.56
N ILE A 30 7.30 -11.91 -2.44
CA ILE A 30 7.53 -10.66 -1.72
C ILE A 30 8.93 -10.69 -1.09
N MET A 31 9.74 -9.69 -1.38
CA MET A 31 11.06 -9.48 -0.79
C MET A 31 11.02 -8.61 0.46
N SER A 32 10.19 -7.60 0.44
CA SER A 32 9.96 -6.73 1.58
C SER A 32 8.56 -6.14 1.52
N LEU A 33 8.07 -5.71 2.65
CA LEU A 33 6.85 -4.92 2.73
C LEU A 33 6.93 -3.93 3.89
N ALA A 34 6.16 -2.86 3.76
CA ALA A 34 5.91 -1.92 4.84
C ALA A 34 4.42 -1.72 5.00
N CYS A 35 4.01 -1.36 6.22
CA CYS A 35 2.62 -1.09 6.55
C CYS A 35 2.51 0.11 7.49
N PHE A 36 1.61 1.02 7.14
CA PHE A 36 1.13 2.08 8.03
C PHE A 36 -0.38 2.00 8.16
N ILE A 37 -0.90 2.47 9.27
CA ILE A 37 -2.34 2.54 9.50
C ILE A 37 -2.73 4.00 9.68
N THR A 38 -3.76 4.43 8.94
CA THR A 38 -4.37 5.74 9.12
C THR A 38 -5.82 5.59 9.58
N ASP A 39 -6.33 6.64 10.20
CA ASP A 39 -7.77 6.78 10.34
C ASP A 39 -8.42 7.13 8.98
N HIS A 40 -9.73 7.34 8.98
CA HIS A 40 -10.47 7.71 7.76
C HIS A 40 -10.09 9.09 7.21
N ASP A 41 -9.50 9.96 8.04
CA ASP A 41 -9.04 11.31 7.67
C ASP A 41 -7.57 11.34 7.24
N LEU A 42 -6.93 10.18 7.09
CA LEU A 42 -5.54 10.03 6.66
C LEU A 42 -4.50 10.43 7.72
N ASN A 43 -4.88 10.48 8.99
CA ASN A 43 -3.93 10.67 10.07
C ASN A 43 -3.22 9.36 10.38
N VAL A 44 -1.90 9.37 10.32
CA VAL A 44 -1.08 8.20 10.64
C VAL A 44 -1.16 7.91 12.13
N LEU A 45 -1.56 6.68 12.51
CA LEU A 45 -1.79 6.30 13.91
C LEU A 45 -0.50 5.84 14.60
N ASP A 46 0.47 5.35 13.86
CA ASP A 46 1.78 4.92 14.37
C ASP A 46 2.87 5.37 13.40
N GLN A 47 3.68 6.33 13.81
CA GLN A 47 4.71 6.93 12.96
C GLN A 47 5.85 5.95 12.62
N ALA A 48 6.05 4.92 13.41
CA ALA A 48 7.06 3.89 13.16
C ALA A 48 6.64 2.94 12.04
N GLY A 49 5.35 2.60 11.98
CA GLY A 49 4.84 1.61 11.05
C GLY A 49 5.38 0.20 11.34
N TYR A 50 5.10 -0.72 10.41
CA TYR A 50 5.68 -2.05 10.37
C TYR A 50 6.49 -2.22 9.08
N GLU A 51 7.61 -2.92 9.17
CA GLU A 51 8.44 -3.24 8.01
C GLU A 51 9.04 -4.63 8.20
N ALA A 52 9.12 -5.40 7.11
CA ALA A 52 9.79 -6.68 7.09
C ALA A 52 10.61 -6.84 5.81
N VAL A 53 11.80 -7.40 5.97
CA VAL A 53 12.64 -7.88 4.87
C VAL A 53 12.65 -9.40 4.94
N ILE A 54 12.25 -10.05 3.87
CA ILE A 54 12.02 -11.49 3.84
C ILE A 54 13.28 -12.23 3.38
N GLN A 55 13.63 -13.27 4.10
CA GLN A 55 14.77 -14.14 3.75
C GLN A 55 14.61 -14.71 2.33
N HIS A 56 15.65 -14.54 1.54
CA HIS A 56 15.79 -15.15 0.22
C HIS A 56 17.18 -15.79 0.07
N SER A 57 17.24 -16.87 -0.70
CA SER A 57 18.50 -17.51 -1.04
C SER A 57 19.24 -16.75 -2.15
N ARG A 58 20.54 -16.98 -2.27
CA ARG A 58 21.33 -16.47 -3.39
C ARG A 58 20.74 -16.91 -4.74
N GLU A 59 20.29 -18.16 -4.82
CA GLU A 59 19.67 -18.71 -6.02
C GLU A 59 18.38 -17.93 -6.40
N GLN A 60 17.54 -17.61 -5.44
CA GLN A 60 16.31 -16.83 -5.67
C GLN A 60 16.64 -15.41 -6.15
N VAL A 61 17.63 -14.77 -5.54
CA VAL A 61 18.06 -13.41 -5.93
C VAL A 61 18.65 -13.41 -7.33
N ASP A 62 19.49 -14.38 -7.64
CA ASP A 62 20.14 -14.48 -8.96
C ASP A 62 19.16 -14.85 -10.08
N ALA A 63 18.04 -15.50 -9.74
CA ALA A 63 17.02 -15.88 -10.71
C ALA A 63 16.08 -14.72 -11.12
N MET A 64 16.15 -13.57 -10.46
CA MET A 64 15.37 -12.39 -10.84
C MET A 64 15.72 -11.90 -12.25
N GLY A 65 14.74 -11.30 -12.94
CA GLY A 65 14.98 -10.62 -14.21
C GLY A 65 15.98 -9.46 -14.05
N GLU A 66 16.62 -9.07 -15.14
CA GLU A 66 17.70 -8.06 -15.13
C GLU A 66 17.29 -6.74 -14.44
N TRP A 67 16.10 -6.25 -14.71
CA TRP A 67 15.61 -5.02 -14.11
C TRP A 67 15.52 -5.15 -12.58
N CYS A 68 14.92 -6.23 -12.08
CA CYS A 68 14.78 -6.46 -10.63
C CYS A 68 16.14 -6.66 -9.97
N ARG A 69 17.06 -7.42 -10.60
CA ARG A 69 18.40 -7.61 -10.07
C ARG A 69 19.16 -6.30 -9.91
N ARG A 70 19.11 -5.44 -10.92
CA ARG A 70 19.76 -4.12 -10.88
C ARG A 70 19.11 -3.24 -9.84
N HIS A 71 17.80 -3.10 -9.90
CA HIS A 71 17.02 -2.20 -9.04
C HIS A 71 17.15 -2.57 -7.56
N HIS A 72 16.91 -3.84 -7.22
CA HIS A 72 17.02 -4.32 -5.84
C HIS A 72 18.48 -4.44 -5.38
N GLY A 73 19.43 -4.64 -6.30
CA GLY A 73 20.85 -4.58 -6.01
C GLY A 73 21.29 -3.17 -5.63
N ASP A 74 20.92 -2.18 -6.42
CA ASP A 74 21.28 -0.76 -6.21
C ASP A 74 20.66 -0.19 -4.93
N SER A 75 19.44 -0.60 -4.60
CA SER A 75 18.76 -0.18 -3.37
C SER A 75 19.27 -0.86 -2.09
N GLY A 76 20.06 -1.93 -2.23
CA GLY A 76 20.53 -2.77 -1.12
C GLY A 76 19.51 -3.81 -0.65
N LEU A 77 18.33 -3.90 -1.26
CA LEU A 77 17.28 -4.85 -0.84
C LEU A 77 17.71 -6.30 -1.05
N SER A 78 18.36 -6.62 -2.17
CA SER A 78 18.84 -7.98 -2.44
C SER A 78 19.78 -8.47 -1.34
N GLN A 79 20.75 -7.65 -0.94
CA GLN A 79 21.68 -7.99 0.15
C GLN A 79 20.94 -8.13 1.48
N ALA A 80 19.98 -7.23 1.77
CA ALA A 80 19.17 -7.32 2.98
C ALA A 80 18.36 -8.62 3.04
N CYS A 81 17.81 -9.08 1.92
CA CYS A 81 17.09 -10.36 1.84
C CYS A 81 18.01 -11.56 2.09
N LEU A 82 19.25 -11.52 1.58
CA LEU A 82 20.23 -12.57 1.82
C LEU A 82 20.66 -12.66 3.30
N GLU A 83 20.72 -11.54 3.98
CA GLU A 83 21.11 -11.43 5.40
C GLU A 83 19.95 -11.65 6.36
N SER A 84 18.71 -11.52 5.89
CA SER A 84 17.53 -11.67 6.72
C SER A 84 17.32 -13.11 7.19
N SER A 85 16.88 -13.26 8.43
CA SER A 85 16.40 -14.52 9.01
C SER A 85 14.87 -14.58 9.11
N THR A 86 14.16 -13.53 8.70
CA THR A 86 12.70 -13.44 8.78
C THR A 86 12.07 -14.19 7.61
N THR A 87 11.30 -15.22 7.90
CA THR A 87 10.52 -15.95 6.89
C THR A 87 9.25 -15.21 6.52
N ALA A 88 8.68 -15.54 5.37
CA ALA A 88 7.39 -14.98 4.95
C ALA A 88 6.28 -15.31 5.96
N GLU A 89 6.28 -16.53 6.52
CA GLU A 89 5.32 -16.97 7.53
C GLU A 89 5.38 -16.12 8.80
N VAL A 90 6.58 -15.85 9.30
CA VAL A 90 6.80 -14.99 10.48
C VAL A 90 6.33 -13.58 10.19
N ALA A 91 6.75 -13.00 9.07
CA ALA A 91 6.36 -11.65 8.68
C ALA A 91 4.86 -11.50 8.51
N ALA A 92 4.19 -12.48 7.91
CA ALA A 92 2.73 -12.47 7.76
C ALA A 92 2.01 -12.49 9.11
N GLY A 93 2.51 -13.27 10.08
CA GLY A 93 2.00 -13.31 11.45
C GLY A 93 2.17 -11.97 12.17
N GLU A 94 3.37 -11.39 12.09
CA GLU A 94 3.69 -10.09 12.69
C GLU A 94 2.87 -8.95 12.06
N LEU A 95 2.71 -8.96 10.74
CA LEU A 95 1.89 -7.99 10.03
C LEU A 95 0.43 -8.05 10.49
N LEU A 96 -0.13 -9.26 10.62
CA LEU A 96 -1.50 -9.43 11.12
C LEU A 96 -1.64 -8.92 12.54
N GLU A 97 -0.72 -9.24 13.44
CA GLU A 97 -0.71 -8.74 14.82
C GLU A 97 -0.63 -7.20 14.86
N TYR A 98 0.24 -6.61 14.04
CA TYR A 98 0.36 -5.16 13.91
C TYR A 98 -0.97 -4.52 13.47
N ILE A 99 -1.62 -5.08 12.46
CA ILE A 99 -2.92 -4.59 11.99
C ILE A 99 -3.97 -4.72 13.08
N GLN A 100 -4.06 -5.85 13.75
CA GLN A 100 -5.05 -6.12 14.81
C GLN A 100 -4.92 -5.16 15.99
N LYS A 101 -3.72 -4.69 16.28
CA LYS A 101 -3.48 -3.71 17.35
C LYS A 101 -4.25 -2.40 17.11
N TYR A 102 -4.36 -1.95 15.86
CA TYR A 102 -5.03 -0.70 15.49
C TYR A 102 -6.43 -0.92 14.93
N VAL A 103 -6.71 -2.09 14.42
CA VAL A 103 -7.98 -2.48 13.79
C VAL A 103 -8.49 -3.76 14.46
N PRO A 104 -9.16 -3.65 15.62
CA PRO A 104 -9.57 -4.84 16.37
C PRO A 104 -10.70 -5.64 15.72
N GLU A 105 -11.46 -5.03 14.82
CA GLU A 105 -12.60 -5.68 14.16
C GLU A 105 -12.24 -6.16 12.75
N ARG A 106 -12.54 -7.43 12.48
CA ARG A 106 -12.33 -8.04 11.16
C ARG A 106 -13.26 -7.43 10.11
N ARG A 107 -12.78 -7.40 8.87
CA ARG A 107 -13.55 -7.04 7.68
C ARG A 107 -14.03 -5.60 7.67
N ARG A 108 -13.37 -4.71 8.40
CA ARG A 108 -13.71 -3.29 8.50
C ARG A 108 -12.72 -2.42 7.72
N ALA A 109 -11.44 -2.44 8.07
CA ALA A 109 -10.43 -1.62 7.42
C ALA A 109 -10.15 -2.10 6.00
N LEU A 110 -9.87 -1.14 5.11
CA LEU A 110 -9.56 -1.39 3.71
C LEU A 110 -8.04 -1.39 3.49
N LEU A 111 -7.57 -2.28 2.63
CA LEU A 111 -6.23 -2.18 2.05
C LEU A 111 -6.14 -0.90 1.22
N ALA A 112 -5.08 -0.13 1.41
CA ALA A 112 -4.83 1.13 0.71
C ALA A 112 -3.42 1.19 0.13
N GLY A 113 -3.25 1.97 -0.93
CA GLY A 113 -1.96 2.20 -1.58
C GLY A 113 -2.10 2.80 -2.97
N ASN A 114 -0.98 2.90 -3.67
CA ASN A 114 -0.95 3.24 -5.10
C ASN A 114 -0.78 1.98 -5.92
N THR A 115 -1.66 1.75 -6.89
CA THR A 115 -1.66 0.54 -7.73
C THR A 115 -1.69 -0.72 -6.85
N VAL A 116 -2.38 -0.63 -5.73
CA VAL A 116 -2.34 -1.61 -4.64
C VAL A 116 -2.97 -2.97 -5.01
N HIS A 117 -3.71 -3.03 -6.12
CA HIS A 117 -4.18 -4.30 -6.66
C HIS A 117 -3.00 -5.23 -7.02
N ALA A 118 -1.87 -4.67 -7.43
CA ALA A 118 -0.65 -5.45 -7.73
C ALA A 118 -0.08 -6.08 -6.46
N ASP A 119 0.00 -5.32 -5.37
CA ASP A 119 0.41 -5.85 -4.05
C ASP A 119 -0.60 -6.90 -3.56
N LYS A 120 -1.88 -6.62 -3.68
CA LYS A 120 -2.94 -7.54 -3.28
C LYS A 120 -2.84 -8.89 -3.98
N ALA A 121 -2.46 -8.92 -5.25
CA ALA A 121 -2.32 -10.16 -6.02
C ALA A 121 -1.30 -11.11 -5.37
N PHE A 122 -0.24 -10.61 -4.77
CA PHE A 122 0.71 -11.39 -3.98
C PHE A 122 0.18 -11.68 -2.57
N LEU A 123 -0.49 -10.73 -1.94
CA LEU A 123 -0.97 -10.85 -0.56
C LEU A 123 -2.17 -11.82 -0.39
N VAL A 124 -2.86 -12.17 -1.46
CA VAL A 124 -3.92 -13.21 -1.40
C VAL A 124 -3.36 -14.62 -1.39
N GLN A 125 -2.05 -14.79 -1.65
CA GLN A 125 -1.36 -16.07 -1.62
C GLN A 125 -0.84 -16.38 -0.20
N GLU A 126 -0.65 -17.66 0.10
CA GLU A 126 0.00 -18.06 1.33
C GLU A 126 1.47 -17.62 1.37
N PRO A 127 2.00 -17.21 2.52
CA PRO A 127 1.35 -17.20 3.85
C PRO A 127 0.58 -15.91 4.17
N TRP A 128 0.45 -14.98 3.23
CA TRP A 128 -0.11 -13.65 3.42
C TRP A 128 -1.65 -13.61 3.46
N THR A 129 -2.31 -14.66 2.96
CA THR A 129 -3.77 -14.68 2.78
C THR A 129 -4.54 -14.38 4.07
N LYS A 130 -4.01 -14.74 5.24
CA LYS A 130 -4.63 -14.43 6.55
C LYS A 130 -4.79 -12.93 6.80
N VAL A 131 -3.86 -12.12 6.26
CA VAL A 131 -3.93 -10.65 6.35
C VAL A 131 -5.09 -10.15 5.48
N MET A 132 -5.16 -10.61 4.23
CA MET A 132 -6.23 -10.20 3.32
C MET A 132 -7.61 -10.66 3.78
N LYS A 133 -7.71 -11.85 4.39
CA LYS A 133 -8.97 -12.34 5.00
C LYS A 133 -9.41 -11.52 6.20
N TYR A 134 -8.50 -10.85 6.87
CA TYR A 134 -8.80 -9.96 7.99
C TYR A 134 -9.33 -8.60 7.55
N LEU A 135 -8.90 -8.10 6.38
CA LEU A 135 -9.32 -6.82 5.82
C LEU A 135 -10.66 -6.91 5.07
N HIS A 136 -11.24 -5.77 4.80
CA HIS A 136 -12.41 -5.66 3.95
C HIS A 136 -12.04 -6.07 2.51
N HIS A 137 -13.00 -6.56 1.72
CA HIS A 137 -12.75 -6.96 0.33
C HIS A 137 -12.51 -5.78 -0.63
N ARG A 138 -13.00 -4.58 -0.29
CA ARG A 138 -12.74 -3.35 -1.06
C ARG A 138 -11.36 -2.81 -0.77
N ILE A 139 -10.84 -2.04 -1.71
CA ILE A 139 -9.54 -1.36 -1.59
C ILE A 139 -9.72 0.14 -1.78
N MET A 140 -8.79 0.91 -1.20
CA MET A 140 -8.63 2.33 -1.46
C MET A 140 -7.37 2.50 -2.29
N ASP A 141 -7.51 2.58 -3.60
CA ASP A 141 -6.38 2.77 -4.51
C ASP A 141 -6.28 4.23 -4.95
N VAL A 142 -5.24 4.91 -4.47
CA VAL A 142 -4.98 6.33 -4.78
C VAL A 142 -4.74 6.53 -6.28
N SER A 143 -4.19 5.53 -6.96
CA SER A 143 -3.99 5.58 -8.42
C SER A 143 -5.29 5.69 -9.18
N THR A 144 -6.38 5.15 -8.68
CA THR A 144 -7.71 5.30 -9.28
C THR A 144 -8.17 6.76 -9.25
N ILE A 145 -7.97 7.44 -8.12
CA ILE A 145 -8.29 8.87 -7.97
C ILE A 145 -7.42 9.69 -8.93
N LYS A 146 -6.13 9.37 -9.01
CA LYS A 146 -5.20 10.00 -9.94
C LYS A 146 -5.64 9.84 -11.39
N GLU A 147 -6.04 8.64 -11.80
CA GLU A 147 -6.51 8.38 -13.16
C GLU A 147 -7.82 9.13 -13.48
N ALA A 148 -8.71 9.27 -12.51
CA ALA A 148 -9.89 10.11 -12.62
C ALA A 148 -9.50 11.60 -12.79
N ALA A 149 -8.57 12.05 -11.95
CA ALA A 149 -8.07 13.43 -12.01
C ALA A 149 -7.41 13.75 -13.35
N ARG A 150 -6.61 12.85 -13.90
CA ARG A 150 -5.94 13.00 -15.20
C ARG A 150 -6.94 13.18 -16.35
N ARG A 151 -8.16 12.69 -16.21
CA ARG A 151 -9.21 12.79 -17.23
C ARG A 151 -10.13 13.98 -17.02
N TRP A 152 -10.43 14.30 -15.78
CA TRP A 152 -11.56 15.18 -15.45
C TRP A 152 -11.17 16.45 -14.67
N ALA A 153 -9.98 16.49 -14.08
CA ALA A 153 -9.53 17.66 -13.34
C ALA A 153 -8.85 18.70 -14.25
N PRO A 154 -8.89 20.00 -13.89
CA PRO A 154 -8.06 21.00 -14.52
C PRO A 154 -6.58 20.67 -14.41
N ILE A 155 -5.78 20.97 -15.45
CA ILE A 155 -4.35 20.63 -15.49
C ILE A 155 -3.56 21.27 -14.33
N GLU A 156 -3.97 22.43 -13.87
CA GLU A 156 -3.36 23.13 -12.73
C GLU A 156 -3.44 22.31 -11.43
N VAL A 157 -4.50 21.55 -11.26
CA VAL A 157 -4.69 20.64 -10.11
C VAL A 157 -3.65 19.52 -10.16
N LEU A 158 -3.43 18.94 -11.34
CA LEU A 158 -2.44 17.88 -11.52
C LEU A 158 -1.02 18.39 -11.31
N LYS A 159 -0.69 19.58 -11.79
CA LYS A 159 0.63 20.18 -11.66
C LYS A 159 1.00 20.48 -10.20
N LYS A 160 0.01 20.71 -9.34
CA LYS A 160 0.19 21.00 -7.91
C LYS A 160 0.18 19.74 -7.03
N SER A 161 -0.02 18.55 -7.61
CA SER A 161 0.04 17.30 -6.84
C SER A 161 1.44 17.06 -6.29
N PRO A 162 1.57 16.42 -5.12
CA PRO A 162 2.88 16.11 -4.54
C PRO A 162 3.75 15.32 -5.50
N GLN A 163 5.00 15.74 -5.64
CA GLN A 163 5.99 15.01 -6.44
C GLN A 163 6.58 13.88 -5.61
N LYS A 164 6.68 12.69 -6.21
CA LYS A 164 7.30 11.54 -5.55
C LYS A 164 8.80 11.56 -5.78
N ALA A 165 9.57 11.34 -4.69
CA ALA A 165 11.02 11.29 -4.76
C ALA A 165 11.55 10.05 -5.48
N GLY A 166 10.73 9.01 -5.65
CA GLY A 166 11.09 7.78 -6.34
C GLY A 166 12.19 6.99 -5.66
N LYS A 167 12.27 7.07 -4.34
CA LYS A 167 13.33 6.42 -3.55
C LYS A 167 13.24 4.89 -3.51
N HIS A 168 12.10 4.33 -3.89
CA HIS A 168 11.81 2.88 -3.84
C HIS A 168 12.09 2.24 -2.47
N GLU A 169 11.87 3.01 -1.42
CA GLU A 169 11.87 2.56 -0.04
C GLU A 169 10.41 2.42 0.40
N ALA A 170 9.99 1.22 0.77
CA ALA A 170 8.59 0.91 1.00
C ALA A 170 7.89 1.85 1.98
N LYS A 171 8.53 2.19 3.11
CA LYS A 171 7.97 3.18 4.06
C LYS A 171 7.82 4.57 3.46
N ALA A 172 8.84 5.05 2.77
CA ALA A 172 8.82 6.37 2.15
C ALA A 172 7.75 6.44 1.07
N ASP A 173 7.62 5.40 0.26
CA ASP A 173 6.62 5.30 -0.80
C ASP A 173 5.19 5.33 -0.24
N ILE A 174 4.94 4.66 0.90
CA ILE A 174 3.63 4.71 1.56
C ILE A 174 3.33 6.13 2.05
N LEU A 175 4.27 6.78 2.74
CA LEU A 175 4.06 8.13 3.25
C LEU A 175 3.80 9.13 2.12
N GLU A 176 4.48 9.00 0.99
CA GLU A 176 4.20 9.78 -0.21
C GLU A 176 2.79 9.50 -0.77
N SER A 177 2.36 8.25 -0.76
CA SER A 177 1.01 7.87 -1.19
C SER A 177 -0.08 8.47 -0.30
N ILE A 178 0.16 8.50 1.02
CA ILE A 178 -0.74 9.15 1.98
C ILE A 178 -0.82 10.66 1.72
N GLU A 179 0.31 11.32 1.48
CA GLU A 179 0.33 12.76 1.15
C GLU A 179 -0.40 13.05 -0.18
N GLU A 180 -0.24 12.18 -1.17
CA GLU A 180 -1.00 12.27 -2.43
C GLU A 180 -2.50 12.13 -2.18
N ALA A 181 -2.91 11.18 -1.36
CA ALA A 181 -4.31 11.00 -0.97
C ALA A 181 -4.87 12.22 -0.21
N LYS A 182 -4.10 12.81 0.69
CA LYS A 182 -4.48 14.04 1.40
C LYS A 182 -4.69 15.20 0.43
N TYR A 183 -3.83 15.31 -0.59
CA TYR A 183 -3.99 16.32 -1.62
C TYR A 183 -5.30 16.14 -2.39
N TYR A 184 -5.60 14.93 -2.88
CA TYR A 184 -6.85 14.65 -3.59
C TYR A 184 -8.07 14.84 -2.69
N LYS A 185 -8.01 14.43 -1.42
CA LYS A 185 -9.06 14.67 -0.45
C LYS A 185 -9.40 16.16 -0.36
N ARG A 186 -8.38 17.01 -0.25
CA ARG A 186 -8.55 18.46 -0.12
C ARG A 186 -9.12 19.09 -1.40
N VAL A 187 -8.59 18.71 -2.57
CA VAL A 187 -8.97 19.39 -3.82
C VAL A 187 -10.26 18.86 -4.44
N PHE A 188 -10.63 17.61 -4.20
CA PHE A 188 -11.80 16.99 -4.83
C PHE A 188 -12.96 16.76 -3.88
N PHE A 189 -12.71 16.57 -2.59
CA PHE A 189 -13.73 16.12 -1.63
C PHE A 189 -14.00 17.13 -0.51
N ASP A 190 -13.30 18.26 -0.48
CA ASP A 190 -13.61 19.32 0.47
C ASP A 190 -14.96 19.97 0.09
N PRO A 191 -15.93 20.01 1.01
CA PRO A 191 -17.26 20.61 0.72
C PRO A 191 -17.17 22.07 0.25
N SER A 192 -16.16 22.84 0.68
CA SER A 192 -15.96 24.23 0.25
C SER A 192 -15.63 24.34 -1.25
N ASN A 193 -15.12 23.27 -1.86
CA ASN A 193 -14.80 23.21 -3.29
C ASN A 193 -15.96 22.66 -4.13
N ILE A 194 -16.99 22.09 -3.48
CA ILE A 194 -18.18 21.57 -4.15
C ILE A 194 -19.18 22.71 -4.23
N LYS A 195 -19.22 23.38 -5.37
CA LYS A 195 -20.30 24.32 -5.67
C LYS A 195 -21.59 23.51 -5.70
N ALA A 196 -22.60 23.97 -4.93
CA ALA A 196 -23.89 23.35 -5.00
C ALA A 196 -24.33 23.31 -6.48
N ALA A 197 -24.72 22.13 -6.95
CA ALA A 197 -25.34 21.99 -8.25
C ALA A 197 -26.69 22.74 -8.15
N THR A 198 -26.72 23.93 -8.70
CA THR A 198 -27.95 24.74 -8.86
C THR A 198 -28.64 24.33 -10.13
#